data_ba8ba6406759a502a871f6758ac97b01
#
_entry.id   ba8ba6406759a502a871f6758ac97b01
#
_cell.length_a   1.000
_cell.length_b   1.000
_cell.length_c   1.000
_cell.angle_alpha   90.00
_cell.angle_beta   90.00
_cell.angle_gamma   90.00
#
_symmetry.space_group_name_H-M   'P 1'
#
loop_
_entity.id
_entity.type
_entity.pdbx_description
1 polymer ?
#
loop_
_entity_poly.entity_id
_entity_poly.type
_entity_poly.pdbx_seq_one_letter_code
_entity_poly.pdbx_strand_id
1 'polypeptide(L)'
;ANETADSDGDGVGDNADEFPDDANETTDTDGDGIGDNSDDDADGDGQPNDLDDFPLNGEETADSDGDGVGDNEDAFPDDPSENIDADGDGIGDNADIDDDNDGTPDTSDDFPFDPNETTDTDNDGIGDNADAFPSDPYERYDSDGDGVGDNSDDFPSDPDEWVDTDGDGWGDNTDAFPSNPSEFVDSDGDGVGDNTDAFPYDGSETKDSDGNGVGDNAQAAQEEPEPEPVDEEDGGLFGLPGFSAATSLASMLGAAILIAGRR
;
A
#
# COMPACT_ATOMS: atom_id res chain seq x y z
N ALA A 1 4.75 -10.74 -28.45
CA ALA A 1 5.18 -10.16 -29.75
C ALA A 1 4.54 -11.01 -30.83
N ASN A 2 4.04 -10.39 -31.92
CA ASN A 2 3.50 -11.15 -33.05
C ASN A 2 4.70 -11.75 -33.79
N GLU A 3 4.86 -13.04 -33.70
CA GLU A 3 5.85 -13.77 -34.48
C GLU A 3 5.45 -13.82 -35.94
N THR A 4 6.40 -13.63 -36.83
CA THR A 4 6.14 -13.55 -38.29
C THR A 4 7.05 -14.44 -39.13
N ALA A 5 8.05 -15.06 -38.53
CA ALA A 5 8.93 -16.05 -39.14
C ALA A 5 8.47 -17.45 -38.75
N ASP A 6 8.38 -18.33 -39.70
CA ASP A 6 8.07 -19.75 -39.64
C ASP A 6 8.87 -20.34 -40.81
N SER A 7 10.09 -20.82 -40.51
CA SER A 7 11.10 -21.09 -41.53
C SER A 7 10.84 -22.39 -42.27
N ASP A 8 10.26 -23.38 -41.65
CA ASP A 8 9.94 -24.69 -42.25
C ASP A 8 8.46 -24.86 -42.64
N GLY A 9 7.59 -23.96 -42.14
CA GLY A 9 6.19 -23.86 -42.57
C GLY A 9 5.25 -24.85 -41.87
N ASP A 10 5.58 -25.30 -40.68
CA ASP A 10 4.79 -26.25 -39.91
C ASP A 10 3.65 -25.60 -39.12
N GLY A 11 3.72 -24.28 -38.90
CA GLY A 11 2.70 -23.46 -38.22
C GLY A 11 3.11 -23.02 -36.81
N VAL A 12 4.29 -23.40 -36.34
CA VAL A 12 4.96 -22.87 -35.14
C VAL A 12 5.98 -21.82 -35.60
N GLY A 13 6.11 -20.75 -34.89
CA GLY A 13 7.07 -19.70 -35.28
C GLY A 13 8.46 -19.99 -34.73
N ASP A 14 9.51 -19.49 -35.45
CA ASP A 14 10.92 -19.78 -35.16
C ASP A 14 11.37 -19.52 -33.72
N ASN A 15 10.69 -18.61 -32.97
CA ASN A 15 11.07 -18.33 -31.57
C ASN A 15 10.38 -19.27 -30.56
N ALA A 16 9.32 -19.95 -30.98
CA ALA A 16 8.56 -20.89 -30.16
C ALA A 16 8.86 -22.35 -30.54
N ASP A 17 9.59 -22.53 -31.63
CA ASP A 17 9.98 -23.79 -32.22
C ASP A 17 11.41 -24.14 -31.83
N GLU A 18 11.63 -25.30 -31.24
CA GLU A 18 12.96 -25.80 -30.89
C GLU A 18 13.72 -26.34 -32.10
N PHE A 19 12.97 -26.64 -33.20
CA PHE A 19 13.53 -27.15 -34.47
C PHE A 19 13.09 -26.31 -35.68
N PRO A 20 13.43 -25.00 -35.78
CA PRO A 20 12.88 -24.06 -36.76
C PRO A 20 13.17 -24.39 -38.25
N ASP A 21 13.93 -25.43 -38.52
CA ASP A 21 14.29 -25.89 -39.88
C ASP A 21 13.74 -27.29 -40.17
N ASP A 22 12.97 -27.93 -39.24
CA ASP A 22 12.42 -29.28 -39.41
C ASP A 22 10.92 -29.36 -39.11
N ALA A 23 10.11 -29.22 -40.16
CA ALA A 23 8.65 -29.23 -40.12
C ALA A 23 7.98 -30.49 -39.52
N ASN A 24 8.72 -31.45 -39.03
CA ASN A 24 8.19 -32.61 -38.33
C ASN A 24 8.42 -32.56 -36.81
N GLU A 25 9.22 -31.63 -36.34
CA GLU A 25 9.58 -31.48 -34.96
C GLU A 25 9.30 -30.06 -34.49
N THR A 26 8.78 -29.90 -33.26
CA THR A 26 8.50 -28.58 -32.68
C THR A 26 8.95 -28.45 -31.25
N THR A 27 9.15 -29.60 -30.56
CA THR A 27 9.48 -29.66 -29.13
C THR A 27 10.58 -30.69 -28.87
N ASP A 28 11.37 -30.47 -27.84
CA ASP A 28 12.43 -31.32 -27.33
C ASP A 28 12.27 -31.32 -25.79
N THR A 29 11.41 -32.23 -25.32
CA THR A 29 10.93 -32.21 -23.92
C THR A 29 12.07 -32.48 -22.91
N ASP A 30 13.06 -33.33 -23.25
CA ASP A 30 14.19 -33.62 -22.36
C ASP A 30 15.44 -32.77 -22.66
N GLY A 31 15.46 -32.06 -23.80
CA GLY A 31 16.56 -31.18 -24.20
C GLY A 31 17.81 -31.87 -24.72
N ASP A 32 17.70 -33.11 -25.24
CA ASP A 32 18.83 -33.88 -25.71
C ASP A 32 19.22 -33.57 -27.18
N GLY A 33 18.36 -32.82 -27.90
CA GLY A 33 18.54 -32.39 -29.28
C GLY A 33 17.90 -33.33 -30.32
N ILE A 34 17.08 -34.27 -29.91
CA ILE A 34 16.17 -35.06 -30.73
C ILE A 34 14.75 -34.57 -30.45
N GLY A 35 13.96 -34.31 -31.49
CA GLY A 35 12.59 -33.85 -31.30
C GLY A 35 11.66 -34.97 -30.86
N ASP A 36 10.65 -34.62 -30.06
CA ASP A 36 9.72 -35.56 -29.41
C ASP A 36 9.09 -36.59 -30.38
N ASN A 37 8.87 -36.21 -31.64
CA ASN A 37 8.29 -37.13 -32.63
C ASN A 37 9.28 -38.18 -33.12
N SER A 38 10.56 -37.92 -33.02
CA SER A 38 11.67 -38.80 -33.47
C SER A 38 12.40 -39.45 -32.34
N ASP A 39 12.11 -39.07 -31.09
CA ASP A 39 12.71 -39.63 -29.89
C ASP A 39 11.98 -40.89 -29.44
N ASP A 40 12.73 -41.88 -29.01
CA ASP A 40 12.20 -43.12 -28.44
C ASP A 40 11.91 -43.02 -26.94
N ASP A 41 12.38 -41.91 -26.25
CA ASP A 41 12.29 -41.64 -24.82
C ASP A 41 12.23 -40.11 -24.64
N ALA A 42 11.10 -39.51 -25.05
CA ALA A 42 10.96 -38.07 -25.31
C ALA A 42 11.10 -37.16 -24.07
N ASP A 43 10.86 -37.67 -22.87
CA ASP A 43 11.03 -36.95 -21.60
C ASP A 43 12.33 -37.33 -20.85
N GLY A 44 13.08 -38.33 -21.38
CA GLY A 44 14.39 -38.69 -20.86
C GLY A 44 14.40 -39.34 -19.49
N ASP A 45 13.29 -39.94 -19.07
CA ASP A 45 13.17 -40.58 -17.77
C ASP A 45 13.75 -42.01 -17.73
N GLY A 46 14.01 -42.57 -18.92
CA GLY A 46 14.58 -43.89 -19.12
C GLY A 46 13.54 -44.98 -19.46
N GLN A 47 12.26 -44.59 -19.58
CA GLN A 47 11.19 -45.46 -20.07
C GLN A 47 10.90 -45.11 -21.54
N PRO A 48 10.98 -46.08 -22.48
CA PRO A 48 10.61 -45.76 -23.87
C PRO A 48 9.14 -45.37 -24.03
N ASN A 49 8.83 -44.41 -24.91
CA ASN A 49 7.48 -43.88 -25.18
C ASN A 49 6.40 -44.94 -25.44
N ASP A 50 6.79 -46.12 -26.01
CA ASP A 50 5.84 -47.21 -26.32
C ASP A 50 5.47 -48.06 -25.09
N LEU A 51 6.12 -47.86 -23.96
CA LEU A 51 5.93 -48.50 -22.67
C LEU A 51 5.59 -47.54 -21.56
N ASP A 52 5.51 -46.27 -21.87
CA ASP A 52 5.29 -45.21 -20.96
C ASP A 52 3.84 -44.65 -21.12
N ASP A 53 3.10 -44.59 -20.03
CA ASP A 53 1.75 -44.05 -20.04
C ASP A 53 1.74 -42.49 -20.10
N PHE A 54 2.92 -41.86 -19.78
CA PHE A 54 3.12 -40.40 -19.79
C PHE A 54 4.37 -39.94 -20.57
N PRO A 55 4.53 -40.24 -21.88
CA PRO A 55 5.76 -40.09 -22.65
C PRO A 55 6.38 -38.69 -22.78
N LEU A 56 5.79 -37.68 -22.16
CA LEU A 56 6.26 -36.29 -22.12
C LEU A 56 6.32 -35.73 -20.69
N ASN A 57 6.25 -36.62 -19.69
CA ASN A 57 6.33 -36.26 -18.29
C ASN A 57 7.32 -37.12 -17.53
N GLY A 58 8.57 -36.77 -17.53
CA GLY A 58 9.67 -37.54 -16.91
C GLY A 58 9.58 -37.73 -15.38
N GLU A 59 8.47 -37.36 -14.76
CA GLU A 59 8.21 -37.67 -13.35
C GLU A 59 7.24 -38.85 -13.19
N GLU A 60 6.54 -39.26 -14.28
CA GLU A 60 5.58 -40.36 -14.31
C GLU A 60 5.87 -41.35 -15.42
N THR A 61 5.72 -42.64 -15.15
CA THR A 61 5.94 -43.71 -16.11
C THR A 61 4.79 -44.68 -16.24
N ALA A 62 3.90 -44.70 -15.28
CA ALA A 62 2.80 -45.68 -15.21
C ALA A 62 1.51 -45.04 -14.70
N ASP A 63 0.40 -45.55 -15.19
CA ASP A 63 -0.96 -45.28 -14.75
C ASP A 63 -1.63 -46.65 -14.52
N SER A 64 -1.50 -47.20 -13.32
CA SER A 64 -1.82 -48.60 -13.02
C SER A 64 -3.32 -48.91 -13.13
N ASP A 65 -4.19 -47.92 -12.87
CA ASP A 65 -5.64 -48.10 -12.91
C ASP A 65 -6.31 -47.41 -14.11
N GLY A 66 -5.59 -46.51 -14.80
CA GLY A 66 -6.02 -45.92 -16.05
C GLY A 66 -6.93 -44.72 -15.91
N ASP A 67 -6.84 -43.98 -14.81
CA ASP A 67 -7.66 -42.78 -14.55
C ASP A 67 -7.07 -41.50 -15.13
N GLY A 68 -5.79 -41.53 -15.55
CA GLY A 68 -5.09 -40.40 -16.16
C GLY A 68 -4.18 -39.65 -15.21
N VAL A 69 -4.04 -40.08 -13.96
CA VAL A 69 -3.07 -39.59 -12.98
C VAL A 69 -1.97 -40.64 -12.87
N GLY A 70 -0.72 -40.23 -12.81
CA GLY A 70 0.40 -41.15 -12.71
C GLY A 70 0.56 -41.74 -11.32
N ASP A 71 1.07 -42.97 -11.25
CA ASP A 71 1.21 -43.73 -10.00
C ASP A 71 1.99 -42.97 -8.90
N ASN A 72 2.86 -42.00 -9.28
CA ASN A 72 3.63 -41.22 -8.31
C ASN A 72 2.86 -40.05 -7.72
N GLU A 73 1.98 -39.42 -8.51
CA GLU A 73 1.11 -38.32 -8.07
C GLU A 73 -0.20 -38.83 -7.44
N ASP A 74 -0.59 -40.08 -7.76
CA ASP A 74 -1.82 -40.69 -7.33
C ASP A 74 -1.72 -41.23 -5.89
N ALA A 75 -2.60 -40.77 -5.01
CA ALA A 75 -2.73 -41.31 -3.67
C ALA A 75 -3.29 -42.73 -3.63
N PHE A 76 -4.01 -43.16 -4.72
CA PHE A 76 -4.68 -44.47 -4.85
C PHE A 76 -4.38 -45.17 -6.19
N PRO A 77 -3.14 -45.53 -6.53
CA PRO A 77 -2.72 -46.00 -7.86
C PRO A 77 -3.41 -47.25 -8.39
N ASP A 78 -4.25 -47.90 -7.61
CA ASP A 78 -5.01 -49.12 -7.96
C ASP A 78 -6.54 -48.87 -8.00
N ASP A 79 -7.02 -47.60 -7.76
CA ASP A 79 -8.43 -47.29 -7.71
C ASP A 79 -8.82 -46.10 -8.64
N PRO A 80 -9.28 -46.36 -9.86
CA PRO A 80 -9.56 -45.33 -10.87
C PRO A 80 -10.72 -44.38 -10.52
N SER A 81 -11.22 -44.45 -9.32
CA SER A 81 -12.25 -43.50 -8.82
C SER A 81 -11.73 -42.52 -7.81
N GLU A 82 -10.48 -42.71 -7.37
CA GLU A 82 -9.82 -41.89 -6.35
C GLU A 82 -8.40 -41.54 -6.81
N ASN A 83 -7.94 -40.33 -6.59
CA ASN A 83 -6.56 -39.93 -6.87
C ASN A 83 -6.01 -38.90 -5.87
N ILE A 84 -6.84 -38.36 -4.98
CA ILE A 84 -6.47 -37.40 -3.94
C ILE A 84 -6.90 -37.94 -2.58
N ASP A 85 -6.07 -37.67 -1.57
CA ASP A 85 -6.30 -37.94 -0.15
C ASP A 85 -5.82 -36.70 0.61
N ALA A 86 -6.69 -35.71 0.75
CA ALA A 86 -6.33 -34.38 1.20
C ALA A 86 -5.82 -34.36 2.65
N ASP A 87 -6.40 -35.20 3.51
CA ASP A 87 -6.03 -35.31 4.94
C ASP A 87 -5.08 -36.46 5.27
N GLY A 88 -4.88 -37.41 4.33
CA GLY A 88 -3.95 -38.53 4.46
C GLY A 88 -4.49 -39.66 5.34
N ASP A 89 -5.80 -39.83 5.48
CA ASP A 89 -6.39 -40.87 6.32
C ASP A 89 -6.55 -42.23 5.62
N GLY A 90 -6.40 -42.23 4.26
CA GLY A 90 -6.47 -43.42 3.41
C GLY A 90 -7.84 -43.67 2.83
N ILE A 91 -8.75 -42.71 2.88
CA ILE A 91 -9.99 -42.62 2.14
C ILE A 91 -9.82 -41.53 1.09
N GLY A 92 -10.17 -41.79 -0.15
CA GLY A 92 -10.05 -40.76 -1.20
C GLY A 92 -11.16 -39.72 -1.15
N ASP A 93 -10.87 -38.51 -1.58
CA ASP A 93 -11.76 -37.35 -1.48
C ASP A 93 -13.14 -37.57 -2.11
N ASN A 94 -13.27 -38.45 -3.13
CA ASN A 94 -14.57 -38.77 -3.72
C ASN A 94 -15.44 -39.66 -2.82
N ALA A 95 -14.83 -40.44 -1.94
CA ALA A 95 -15.52 -41.35 -1.03
C ALA A 95 -15.58 -40.83 0.40
N ASP A 96 -14.75 -39.88 0.75
CA ASP A 96 -14.74 -39.24 2.04
C ASP A 96 -15.97 -38.31 2.18
N ILE A 97 -16.33 -37.95 3.35
CA ILE A 97 -17.39 -37.01 3.67
C ILE A 97 -16.89 -35.78 4.43
N ASP A 98 -15.60 -35.75 4.74
CA ASP A 98 -14.92 -34.72 5.56
C ASP A 98 -13.44 -34.72 5.11
N ASP A 99 -13.19 -34.16 3.89
CA ASP A 99 -11.95 -34.32 3.14
C ASP A 99 -10.69 -33.76 3.83
N ASP A 100 -10.88 -32.86 4.81
CA ASP A 100 -9.76 -32.27 5.58
C ASP A 100 -9.75 -32.72 7.06
N ASN A 101 -10.73 -33.54 7.46
CA ASN A 101 -10.88 -34.09 8.82
C ASN A 101 -10.95 -33.02 9.93
N ASP A 102 -11.56 -31.86 9.64
CA ASP A 102 -11.76 -30.81 10.65
C ASP A 102 -12.99 -31.08 11.54
N GLY A 103 -13.85 -31.99 11.12
CA GLY A 103 -15.08 -32.40 11.78
C GLY A 103 -16.35 -31.79 11.17
N THR A 104 -16.24 -31.03 10.07
CA THR A 104 -17.33 -30.48 9.31
C THR A 104 -17.43 -31.22 7.99
N PRO A 105 -18.57 -31.85 7.67
CA PRO A 105 -18.70 -32.53 6.38
C PRO A 105 -18.66 -31.58 5.20
N ASP A 106 -18.04 -31.99 4.07
CA ASP A 106 -17.87 -31.22 2.82
C ASP A 106 -19.15 -30.54 2.33
N THR A 107 -20.28 -31.21 2.48
CA THR A 107 -21.59 -30.64 2.07
C THR A 107 -22.05 -29.43 2.86
N SER A 108 -21.40 -29.15 3.96
CA SER A 108 -21.68 -28.03 4.88
C SER A 108 -20.44 -27.22 5.22
N ASP A 109 -19.37 -27.50 4.54
CA ASP A 109 -18.07 -26.80 4.61
C ASP A 109 -17.89 -25.92 3.36
N ASP A 110 -17.56 -24.67 3.55
CA ASP A 110 -17.24 -23.75 2.46
C ASP A 110 -15.78 -23.92 1.98
N PHE A 111 -14.94 -24.64 2.79
CA PHE A 111 -13.51 -24.91 2.52
C PHE A 111 -13.14 -26.38 2.75
N PRO A 112 -13.70 -27.37 1.99
CA PRO A 112 -13.59 -28.80 2.28
C PRO A 112 -12.17 -29.38 2.29
N PHE A 113 -11.14 -28.58 1.96
CA PHE A 113 -9.74 -28.99 1.90
C PHE A 113 -8.83 -28.16 2.83
N ASP A 114 -9.42 -27.27 3.67
CA ASP A 114 -8.64 -26.47 4.63
C ASP A 114 -9.13 -26.68 6.07
N PRO A 115 -8.45 -27.53 6.85
CA PRO A 115 -8.86 -27.87 8.20
C PRO A 115 -8.82 -26.72 9.23
N ASN A 116 -8.57 -25.51 8.77
CA ASN A 116 -8.63 -24.32 9.61
C ASN A 116 -9.83 -23.44 9.33
N GLU A 117 -10.55 -23.70 8.25
CA GLU A 117 -11.68 -22.90 7.78
C GLU A 117 -12.89 -23.79 7.54
N THR A 118 -14.07 -23.34 7.90
CA THR A 118 -15.34 -24.06 7.69
C THR A 118 -16.44 -23.20 7.09
N THR A 119 -16.33 -21.89 7.20
CA THR A 119 -17.38 -20.94 6.80
C THR A 119 -16.81 -19.74 6.11
N ASP A 120 -17.55 -19.25 5.13
CA ASP A 120 -17.34 -18.00 4.43
C ASP A 120 -18.64 -17.19 4.48
N THR A 121 -18.77 -16.39 5.55
CA THR A 121 -20.06 -15.74 5.87
C THR A 121 -20.51 -14.74 4.81
N ASP A 122 -19.58 -14.05 4.18
CA ASP A 122 -19.87 -13.00 3.17
C ASP A 122 -19.60 -13.44 1.73
N ASN A 123 -19.02 -14.63 1.54
CA ASN A 123 -18.73 -15.28 0.27
C ASN A 123 -17.70 -14.53 -0.59
N ASP A 124 -16.65 -14.06 0.02
CA ASP A 124 -15.57 -13.38 -0.67
C ASP A 124 -14.38 -14.31 -1.01
N GLY A 125 -14.39 -15.54 -0.50
CA GLY A 125 -13.42 -16.60 -0.75
C GLY A 125 -12.29 -16.66 0.28
N ILE A 126 -12.41 -15.94 1.39
CA ILE A 126 -11.55 -16.06 2.57
C ILE A 126 -12.43 -16.60 3.71
N GLY A 127 -11.92 -17.59 4.44
CA GLY A 127 -12.66 -18.17 5.57
C GLY A 127 -12.75 -17.21 6.76
N ASP A 128 -13.83 -17.34 7.51
CA ASP A 128 -14.16 -16.48 8.66
C ASP A 128 -13.02 -16.40 9.70
N ASN A 129 -12.15 -17.42 9.80
CA ASN A 129 -11.04 -17.42 10.74
C ASN A 129 -9.83 -16.63 10.23
N ALA A 130 -9.62 -16.60 8.93
CA ALA A 130 -8.52 -15.87 8.27
C ALA A 130 -8.91 -14.45 7.88
N ASP A 131 -10.22 -14.16 7.82
CA ASP A 131 -10.78 -12.88 7.44
C ASP A 131 -10.86 -11.93 8.64
N ALA A 132 -10.29 -10.74 8.49
CA ALA A 132 -10.42 -9.68 9.48
C ALA A 132 -11.84 -9.10 9.56
N PHE A 133 -12.63 -9.23 8.46
CA PHE A 133 -13.97 -8.67 8.30
C PHE A 133 -15.00 -9.69 7.79
N PRO A 134 -15.29 -10.79 8.50
CA PRO A 134 -16.07 -11.94 8.02
C PRO A 134 -17.51 -11.64 7.58
N SER A 135 -17.92 -10.40 7.50
CA SER A 135 -19.28 -9.99 7.10
C SER A 135 -19.25 -8.88 6.05
N ASP A 136 -18.08 -8.54 5.53
CA ASP A 136 -17.91 -7.49 4.52
C ASP A 136 -17.10 -8.01 3.32
N PRO A 137 -17.75 -8.44 2.23
CA PRO A 137 -17.10 -9.07 1.08
C PRO A 137 -16.19 -8.13 0.27
N TYR A 138 -15.96 -6.93 0.72
CA TYR A 138 -15.04 -5.98 0.11
C TYR A 138 -13.77 -5.77 0.93
N GLU A 139 -13.76 -6.22 2.19
CA GLU A 139 -12.64 -6.13 3.11
C GLU A 139 -12.21 -7.53 3.57
N ARG A 140 -10.91 -7.79 3.59
CA ARG A 140 -10.35 -9.10 3.96
C ARG A 140 -9.23 -8.98 4.97
N TYR A 141 -8.48 -7.91 4.88
CA TYR A 141 -7.29 -7.69 5.67
C TYR A 141 -7.39 -6.38 6.43
N ASP A 142 -6.80 -6.38 7.59
CA ASP A 142 -6.56 -5.23 8.46
C ASP A 142 -5.07 -5.29 8.82
N SER A 143 -4.25 -4.67 7.97
CA SER A 143 -2.78 -4.87 8.02
C SER A 143 -2.12 -4.23 9.23
N ASP A 144 -2.72 -3.18 9.80
CA ASP A 144 -2.18 -2.49 10.97
C ASP A 144 -3.02 -2.71 12.25
N GLY A 145 -4.24 -3.26 12.10
CA GLY A 145 -5.06 -3.69 13.23
C GLY A 145 -5.89 -2.57 13.87
N ASP A 146 -6.22 -1.52 13.13
CA ASP A 146 -6.98 -0.39 13.65
C ASP A 146 -8.51 -0.59 13.55
N GLY A 147 -8.95 -1.60 12.78
CA GLY A 147 -10.35 -1.96 12.58
C GLY A 147 -10.98 -1.36 11.32
N VAL A 148 -10.20 -0.73 10.47
CA VAL A 148 -10.57 -0.33 9.11
C VAL A 148 -9.89 -1.29 8.13
N GLY A 149 -10.61 -1.75 7.12
CA GLY A 149 -10.04 -2.69 6.15
C GLY A 149 -9.11 -2.01 5.17
N ASP A 150 -8.09 -2.73 4.73
CA ASP A 150 -7.03 -2.22 3.83
C ASP A 150 -7.58 -1.55 2.57
N ASN A 151 -8.77 -1.95 2.08
CA ASN A 151 -9.37 -1.37 0.89
C ASN A 151 -10.08 -0.03 1.15
N SER A 152 -10.52 0.18 2.39
CA SER A 152 -11.24 1.39 2.83
C SER A 152 -10.33 2.34 3.61
N ASP A 153 -9.09 1.94 3.86
CA ASP A 153 -8.09 2.67 4.61
C ASP A 153 -7.15 3.42 3.66
N ASP A 154 -7.02 4.72 3.82
CA ASP A 154 -6.07 5.54 3.08
C ASP A 154 -4.61 5.30 3.56
N PHE A 155 -4.44 4.72 4.78
CA PHE A 155 -3.14 4.45 5.42
C PHE A 155 -3.00 3.00 5.96
N PRO A 156 -3.11 1.93 5.14
CA PRO A 156 -3.21 0.53 5.59
C PRO A 156 -2.02 -0.03 6.38
N SER A 157 -1.13 0.78 6.83
CA SER A 157 0.06 0.40 7.61
C SER A 157 0.31 1.34 8.80
N ASP A 158 -0.62 2.25 9.08
CA ASP A 158 -0.51 3.21 10.18
C ASP A 158 -1.77 3.17 11.05
N PRO A 159 -1.75 2.44 12.18
CA PRO A 159 -2.92 2.20 13.02
C PRO A 159 -3.45 3.45 13.75
N ASP A 160 -2.88 4.59 13.53
CA ASP A 160 -3.33 5.85 14.07
C ASP A 160 -4.06 6.72 13.02
N GLU A 161 -4.02 6.32 11.74
CA GLU A 161 -4.61 7.04 10.61
C GLU A 161 -5.38 6.11 9.66
N TRP A 162 -6.56 6.52 9.19
CA TRP A 162 -7.39 5.74 8.26
C TRP A 162 -8.12 6.57 7.20
N VAL A 163 -8.05 7.90 7.28
CA VAL A 163 -8.69 8.81 6.31
C VAL A 163 -7.76 9.96 5.95
N ASP A 164 -7.68 10.27 4.69
CA ASP A 164 -7.06 11.46 4.12
C ASP A 164 -8.12 12.26 3.35
N THR A 165 -8.82 13.15 4.04
CA THR A 165 -9.99 13.85 3.47
C THR A 165 -9.65 14.73 2.28
N ASP A 166 -8.46 15.32 2.22
CA ASP A 166 -8.07 16.25 1.16
C ASP A 166 -7.04 15.69 0.19
N GLY A 167 -6.46 14.53 0.50
CA GLY A 167 -5.60 13.77 -0.41
C GLY A 167 -4.16 14.28 -0.48
N ASP A 168 -3.65 14.90 0.58
CA ASP A 168 -2.30 15.45 0.60
C ASP A 168 -1.24 14.46 1.13
N GLY A 169 -1.69 13.33 1.68
CA GLY A 169 -0.84 12.27 2.20
C GLY A 169 -0.59 12.36 3.70
N TRP A 170 -1.26 13.26 4.41
CA TRP A 170 -1.34 13.30 5.87
C TRP A 170 -2.73 12.85 6.30
N GLY A 171 -2.79 11.99 7.31
CA GLY A 171 -4.06 11.51 7.84
C GLY A 171 -4.77 12.58 8.66
N ASP A 172 -6.10 12.54 8.63
CA ASP A 172 -6.97 13.53 9.31
C ASP A 172 -6.67 13.69 10.81
N ASN A 173 -6.12 12.64 11.46
CA ASN A 173 -5.82 12.70 12.90
C ASN A 173 -4.55 13.50 13.21
N THR A 174 -3.59 13.49 12.31
CA THR A 174 -2.30 14.20 12.46
C THR A 174 -2.24 15.49 11.67
N ASP A 175 -3.15 15.68 10.72
CA ASP A 175 -3.25 16.89 9.92
C ASP A 175 -3.93 18.04 10.72
N ALA A 176 -3.23 19.16 10.84
CA ALA A 176 -3.80 20.36 11.43
C ALA A 176 -4.91 21.00 10.56
N PHE A 177 -4.97 20.66 9.26
CA PHE A 177 -5.88 21.23 8.28
C PHE A 177 -6.54 20.18 7.36
N PRO A 178 -7.28 19.18 7.87
CA PRO A 178 -7.77 18.00 7.14
C PRO A 178 -8.66 18.25 5.92
N SER A 179 -8.82 19.45 5.47
CA SER A 179 -9.63 19.83 4.31
C SER A 179 -8.89 20.80 3.39
N ASN A 180 -7.59 20.96 3.59
CA ASN A 180 -6.79 21.91 2.81
C ASN A 180 -5.47 21.26 2.35
N PRO A 181 -5.41 20.66 1.17
CA PRO A 181 -4.29 19.87 0.67
C PRO A 181 -2.99 20.65 0.44
N SER A 182 -2.90 21.88 0.93
CA SER A 182 -1.71 22.71 0.85
C SER A 182 -1.09 22.97 2.21
N GLU A 183 -1.75 22.58 3.29
CA GLU A 183 -1.36 22.83 4.67
C GLU A 183 -1.62 21.57 5.51
N PHE A 184 -0.66 21.12 6.28
CA PHE A 184 -0.77 19.95 7.14
C PHE A 184 -0.13 20.14 8.52
N VAL A 185 0.63 21.22 8.72
CA VAL A 185 1.26 21.57 10.01
C VAL A 185 0.90 22.99 10.40
N ASP A 186 0.61 23.16 11.67
CA ASP A 186 0.46 24.45 12.35
C ASP A 186 1.39 24.43 13.57
N SER A 187 2.64 24.89 13.40
CA SER A 187 3.70 24.72 14.40
C SER A 187 3.50 25.55 15.65
N ASP A 188 2.78 26.66 15.60
CA ASP A 188 2.56 27.55 16.74
C ASP A 188 1.09 27.59 17.21
N GLY A 189 0.20 26.96 16.44
CA GLY A 189 -1.21 26.75 16.84
C GLY A 189 -2.12 27.97 16.67
N ASP A 190 -1.81 28.87 15.75
CA ASP A 190 -2.58 30.09 15.54
C ASP A 190 -3.70 29.95 14.50
N GLY A 191 -3.76 28.82 13.80
CA GLY A 191 -4.78 28.47 12.81
C GLY A 191 -4.40 28.87 11.38
N VAL A 192 -3.16 29.24 11.14
CA VAL A 192 -2.57 29.42 9.80
C VAL A 192 -1.50 28.38 9.61
N GLY A 193 -1.53 27.67 8.47
CA GLY A 193 -0.57 26.60 8.21
C GLY A 193 0.82 27.14 7.89
N ASP A 194 1.84 26.36 8.27
CA ASP A 194 3.25 26.71 8.13
C ASP A 194 3.66 27.13 6.71
N ASN A 195 2.97 26.61 5.68
CA ASN A 195 3.28 26.93 4.28
C ASN A 195 2.81 28.35 3.88
N THR A 196 1.74 28.84 4.50
CA THR A 196 1.18 30.17 4.21
C THR A 196 1.47 31.20 5.28
N ASP A 197 1.97 30.75 6.43
CA ASP A 197 2.37 31.62 7.53
C ASP A 197 3.74 32.25 7.27
N ALA A 198 3.81 33.59 7.39
CA ALA A 198 5.08 34.30 7.32
C ALA A 198 5.96 34.06 8.57
N PHE A 199 5.36 33.62 9.68
CA PHE A 199 6.02 33.42 11.00
C PHE A 199 5.61 32.09 11.65
N PRO A 200 5.91 30.91 11.07
CA PRO A 200 5.36 29.60 11.48
C PRO A 200 5.69 29.16 12.90
N TYR A 201 6.35 29.94 13.69
CA TYR A 201 6.75 29.65 15.08
C TYR A 201 6.40 30.81 16.04
N ASP A 202 5.58 31.77 15.59
CA ASP A 202 5.13 32.90 16.41
C ASP A 202 3.61 33.12 16.26
N GLY A 203 2.83 32.39 17.04
CA GLY A 203 1.37 32.43 17.03
C GLY A 203 0.72 33.79 17.36
N SER A 204 1.49 34.84 17.41
CA SER A 204 0.97 36.22 17.48
C SER A 204 1.04 36.96 16.13
N GLU A 205 1.75 36.40 15.16
CA GLU A 205 1.99 36.97 13.84
C GLU A 205 1.72 35.95 12.74
N THR A 206 0.98 36.33 11.72
CA THR A 206 0.67 35.46 10.57
C THR A 206 1.09 36.06 9.23
N LYS A 207 1.40 37.38 9.21
CA LYS A 207 1.64 38.12 7.98
C LYS A 207 2.81 39.11 8.14
N ASP A 208 3.55 39.21 7.04
CA ASP A 208 4.55 40.26 6.82
C ASP A 208 4.24 40.93 5.48
N SER A 209 3.36 41.95 5.50
CA SER A 209 2.82 42.55 4.27
C SER A 209 3.85 43.36 3.48
N ASP A 210 4.89 43.84 4.11
CA ASP A 210 5.97 44.62 3.47
C ASP A 210 7.30 43.86 3.29
N GLY A 211 7.37 42.62 3.84
CA GLY A 211 8.53 41.75 3.64
C GLY A 211 9.79 42.18 4.44
N ASN A 212 9.60 42.89 5.53
CA ASN A 212 10.71 43.41 6.32
C ASN A 212 11.18 42.48 7.46
N GLY A 213 10.49 41.36 7.68
CA GLY A 213 10.79 40.37 8.73
C GLY A 213 10.22 40.74 10.11
N VAL A 214 9.31 41.71 10.18
CA VAL A 214 8.53 42.07 11.37
C VAL A 214 7.05 41.88 11.04
N GLY A 215 6.34 41.15 11.87
CA GLY A 215 4.92 40.88 11.64
C GLY A 215 4.03 42.14 11.71
N ASP A 216 2.94 42.09 10.95
CA ASP A 216 2.03 43.22 10.84
C ASP A 216 1.43 43.65 12.19
N ASN A 217 1.19 42.71 13.12
CA ASN A 217 0.68 43.01 14.45
C ASN A 217 1.73 43.72 15.32
N ALA A 218 2.99 43.32 15.22
CA ALA A 218 4.09 43.94 15.92
C ALA A 218 4.40 45.35 15.36
N GLN A 219 4.23 45.55 14.06
CA GLN A 219 4.32 46.86 13.42
C GLN A 219 3.18 47.83 13.89
N ALA A 220 1.96 47.33 13.87
CA ALA A 220 0.78 48.10 14.32
C ALA A 220 0.89 48.53 15.81
N ALA A 221 1.56 47.67 16.64
CA ALA A 221 1.80 47.98 18.04
C ALA A 221 2.90 49.06 18.26
N GLN A 222 3.74 49.31 17.26
CA GLN A 222 4.79 50.34 17.31
C GLN A 222 4.35 51.69 16.75
N GLU A 223 3.28 51.73 15.98
CA GLU A 223 2.63 53.00 15.57
C GLU A 223 1.84 53.53 16.74
N GLU A 224 2.47 54.27 17.66
CA GLU A 224 1.74 55.10 18.63
C GLU A 224 0.84 56.07 17.83
N PRO A 225 -0.45 56.24 18.19
CA PRO A 225 -1.28 57.23 17.55
C PRO A 225 -0.62 58.60 17.71
N GLU A 226 -0.30 59.25 16.60
CA GLU A 226 0.13 60.66 16.63
C GLU A 226 -0.86 61.41 17.54
N PRO A 227 -0.38 62.15 18.53
CA PRO A 227 -1.29 62.93 19.38
C PRO A 227 -2.11 63.89 18.49
N GLU A 228 -3.42 63.78 18.55
CA GLU A 228 -4.29 64.67 17.83
C GLU A 228 -3.86 66.11 18.06
N PRO A 229 -3.83 66.99 17.04
CA PRO A 229 -3.46 68.37 17.21
C PRO A 229 -4.46 68.98 18.19
N VAL A 230 -3.99 69.39 19.34
CA VAL A 230 -4.76 70.16 20.28
C VAL A 230 -5.11 71.48 19.60
N ASP A 231 -6.40 71.66 19.19
CA ASP A 231 -6.90 72.91 18.78
C ASP A 231 -6.74 73.91 19.94
N GLU A 232 -5.79 74.82 19.80
CA GLU A 232 -5.68 75.99 20.64
C GLU A 232 -6.84 76.90 20.26
N GLU A 233 -8.05 76.66 20.79
CA GLU A 233 -9.09 77.66 20.81
C GLU A 233 -8.77 78.68 21.92
N ASP A 234 -8.45 79.86 21.44
CA ASP A 234 -8.36 81.16 21.98
C ASP A 234 -9.36 81.44 23.13
N GLY A 235 -8.89 81.99 24.19
CA GLY A 235 -9.82 82.56 25.21
C GLY A 235 -9.22 83.08 26.50
N GLY A 236 -8.55 84.23 26.47
CA GLY A 236 -8.70 85.21 27.50
C GLY A 236 -7.77 85.27 28.71
N LEU A 237 -6.82 86.10 28.55
CA LEU A 237 -6.40 87.16 29.48
C LEU A 237 -6.38 86.90 31.01
N PHE A 238 -5.20 86.77 31.60
CA PHE A 238 -4.71 87.62 32.70
C PHE A 238 -3.23 87.28 32.99
N GLY A 239 -2.43 88.29 32.92
CA GLY A 239 -0.98 88.27 33.04
C GLY A 239 -0.43 87.99 34.43
N LEU A 240 0.77 87.61 34.44
CA LEU A 240 1.94 88.13 35.12
C LEU A 240 3.16 87.20 34.92
N PRO A 241 4.40 87.72 35.03
CA PRO A 241 5.54 87.15 34.29
C PRO A 241 6.50 86.33 35.15
N GLY A 242 7.24 85.56 34.48
CA GLY A 242 8.58 85.10 34.98
C GLY A 242 8.72 83.66 35.24
N PHE A 243 9.46 83.00 34.43
CA PHE A 243 10.73 82.34 34.60
C PHE A 243 11.02 81.38 33.41
N SER A 244 12.07 81.78 32.76
CA SER A 244 12.78 80.90 31.80
C SER A 244 13.46 79.75 32.49
N ALA A 245 13.38 78.58 31.89
CA ALA A 245 14.52 77.66 31.84
C ALA A 245 14.32 76.57 30.82
N ALA A 246 15.08 76.67 29.77
CA ALA A 246 15.36 75.55 28.88
C ALA A 246 16.14 74.45 29.62
N THR A 247 15.79 73.21 29.39
CA THR A 247 16.80 72.14 29.32
C THR A 247 16.29 70.97 28.52
N SER A 248 16.86 70.85 27.34
CA SER A 248 16.97 69.65 26.57
C SER A 248 17.69 68.55 27.34
N LEU A 249 17.16 67.37 27.37
CA LEU A 249 17.98 66.16 27.56
C LEU A 249 17.51 65.04 26.65
N ALA A 250 18.26 64.91 25.59
CA ALA A 250 18.36 63.65 24.86
C ALA A 250 19.08 62.64 25.74
N SER A 251 18.53 61.46 25.92
CA SER A 251 19.33 60.32 26.37
C SER A 251 19.08 59.09 25.49
N MET A 252 20.03 58.91 24.62
CA MET A 252 20.33 57.59 24.06
C MET A 252 20.54 56.59 25.19
N LEU A 253 19.93 55.43 25.09
CA LEU A 253 20.52 54.24 25.69
C LEU A 253 20.52 53.11 24.68
N GLY A 254 21.72 52.76 24.33
CA GLY A 254 22.06 51.74 23.38
C GLY A 254 21.87 50.35 23.90
N ALA A 255 21.67 49.50 22.96
CA ALA A 255 21.61 48.07 23.04
C ALA A 255 22.89 47.42 23.52
N ALA A 256 22.79 46.40 24.30
CA ALA A 256 23.83 45.42 24.48
C ALA A 256 23.33 44.05 24.10
N ILE A 257 23.82 43.57 22.97
CA ILE A 257 23.81 42.19 22.54
C ILE A 257 24.59 41.35 23.50
N LEU A 258 24.05 40.28 24.00
CA LEU A 258 24.84 39.20 24.60
C LEU A 258 24.49 37.85 23.93
N ILE A 259 25.40 37.45 23.05
CA ILE A 259 25.52 36.10 22.52
C ILE A 259 26.15 35.24 23.60
N ALA A 260 25.50 34.15 23.96
CA ALA A 260 26.16 33.05 24.65
C ALA A 260 25.62 31.72 24.04
N GLY A 261 26.44 31.13 23.19
CA GLY A 261 26.32 29.77 22.78
C GLY A 261 26.89 28.78 23.79
N ARG A 262 26.50 27.57 23.61
CA ARG A 262 27.01 26.26 24.07
C ARG A 262 25.89 25.44 24.73
N ARG A 263 25.65 24.22 24.39
CA ARG A 263 26.33 23.06 23.75
C ARG A 263 25.33 22.12 23.19
#